data_e48000fa00810b82ad339443b018d273
#
_entry.id   e48000fa00810b82ad339443b018d273
#
_cell.length_a   1.000
_cell.length_b   1.000
_cell.length_c   1.000
_cell.angle_alpha   90.00
_cell.angle_beta   90.00
_cell.angle_gamma   90.00
#
_symmetry.space_group_name_H-M   'P 1'
#
loop_
_entity.id
_entity.type
_entity.pdbx_description
1 polymer ?
#
loop_
_entity_poly.entity_id
_entity_poly.type
_entity_poly.pdbx_seq_one_letter_code
_entity_poly.pdbx_strand_id
1 'polypeptide(L)'
;MPDSPRISITAIASSDDIDAIRQLFSDYQADLGIDLCFQGFADELAGLPGDYDAPDGALLLARIDDSPAGCVALRPLAHSDHLNACEMKRLFVRKAYRGFGLGRMLVEEVVSLARLAGYSTMLLDTLNDMEAARALYQEAGFYEVAPYYHNPIAGAHYLKVDL
;
A
#
# COMPACT_ATOMS: atom_id res chain seq x y z
N MET A 1 -26.17 -13.15 -19.77
CA MET A 1 -25.47 -13.11 -18.48
C MET A 1 -24.49 -11.98 -18.48
N PRO A 2 -24.62 -11.03 -17.55
CA PRO A 2 -23.54 -10.07 -17.40
C PRO A 2 -22.30 -10.81 -16.94
N ASP A 3 -21.20 -10.61 -17.63
CA ASP A 3 -19.93 -11.18 -17.21
C ASP A 3 -19.49 -10.56 -15.90
N SER A 4 -18.99 -11.39 -14.99
CA SER A 4 -18.38 -10.88 -13.75
C SER A 4 -17.16 -10.04 -14.12
N PRO A 5 -16.91 -8.93 -13.40
CA PRO A 5 -15.73 -8.12 -13.65
C PRO A 5 -14.46 -8.97 -13.51
N ARG A 6 -13.52 -8.80 -14.42
CA ARG A 6 -12.22 -9.45 -14.34
C ARG A 6 -11.30 -8.64 -13.44
N ILE A 7 -10.93 -9.24 -12.32
CA ILE A 7 -10.02 -8.62 -11.35
C ILE A 7 -8.65 -9.24 -11.51
N SER A 8 -7.62 -8.42 -11.64
CA SER A 8 -6.24 -8.87 -11.62
C SER A 8 -5.42 -8.02 -10.67
N ILE A 9 -4.47 -8.65 -9.97
CA ILE A 9 -3.47 -7.98 -9.15
C ILE A 9 -2.12 -8.49 -9.60
N THR A 10 -1.28 -7.60 -10.12
CA THR A 10 0.02 -7.95 -10.66
C THR A 10 1.10 -7.01 -10.14
N ALA A 11 2.32 -7.52 -10.01
CA ALA A 11 3.49 -6.67 -9.84
C ALA A 11 3.72 -5.88 -11.14
N ILE A 12 4.26 -4.66 -11.01
CA ILE A 12 4.57 -3.85 -12.18
C ILE A 12 5.59 -4.56 -13.08
N ALA A 13 5.38 -4.46 -14.39
CA ALA A 13 6.22 -5.14 -15.39
C ALA A 13 6.66 -4.22 -16.54
N SER A 14 6.09 -3.01 -16.65
CA SER A 14 6.33 -2.10 -17.76
C SER A 14 6.32 -0.64 -17.32
N SER A 15 6.78 0.25 -18.21
CA SER A 15 6.69 1.69 -17.95
C SER A 15 5.24 2.18 -17.89
N ASP A 16 4.34 1.54 -18.61
CA ASP A 16 2.91 1.86 -18.54
C ASP A 16 2.33 1.53 -17.19
N ASP A 17 2.76 0.42 -16.58
CA ASP A 17 2.37 0.06 -15.21
C ASP A 17 2.88 1.10 -14.20
N ILE A 18 4.11 1.59 -14.36
CA ILE A 18 4.67 2.63 -13.50
C ILE A 18 3.87 3.93 -13.64
N ASP A 19 3.48 4.30 -14.84
CA ASP A 19 2.66 5.49 -15.07
C ASP A 19 1.28 5.35 -14.41
N ALA A 20 0.68 4.16 -14.48
CA ALA A 20 -0.58 3.86 -13.80
C ALA A 20 -0.44 3.98 -12.27
N ILE A 21 0.63 3.45 -11.70
CA ILE A 21 0.95 3.57 -10.27
C ILE A 21 1.13 5.04 -9.89
N ARG A 22 1.88 5.80 -10.69
CA ARG A 22 2.11 7.23 -10.43
C ARG A 22 0.79 8.00 -10.37
N GLN A 23 -0.12 7.71 -11.27
CA GLN A 23 -1.44 8.32 -11.28
C GLN A 23 -2.27 7.90 -10.06
N LEU A 24 -2.23 6.63 -9.69
CA LEU A 24 -2.93 6.12 -8.50
C LEU A 24 -2.39 6.76 -7.21
N PHE A 25 -1.09 6.94 -7.09
CA PHE A 25 -0.49 7.62 -5.94
C PHE A 25 -0.94 9.09 -5.87
N SER A 26 -1.01 9.77 -6.99
CA SER A 26 -1.52 11.14 -7.07
C SER A 26 -3.00 11.22 -6.67
N ASP A 27 -3.80 10.28 -7.13
CA ASP A 27 -5.22 10.16 -6.75
C ASP A 27 -5.37 9.86 -5.25
N TYR A 28 -4.48 9.02 -4.71
CA TYR A 28 -4.45 8.72 -3.27
C TYR A 28 -4.22 9.98 -2.44
N GLN A 29 -3.24 10.80 -2.80
CA GLN A 29 -2.97 12.05 -2.11
C GLN A 29 -4.17 13.01 -2.20
N ALA A 30 -4.78 13.11 -3.37
CA ALA A 30 -5.95 13.96 -3.58
C ALA A 30 -7.14 13.48 -2.73
N ASP A 31 -7.37 12.17 -2.66
CA ASP A 31 -8.45 11.56 -1.87
C ASP A 31 -8.23 11.79 -0.37
N LEU A 32 -6.99 11.72 0.11
CA LEU A 32 -6.64 12.03 1.50
C LEU A 32 -6.90 13.48 1.86
N GLY A 33 -6.74 14.40 0.91
CA GLY A 33 -6.79 15.83 1.17
C GLY A 33 -5.64 16.36 2.02
N ILE A 34 -4.53 15.64 2.09
CA ILE A 34 -3.38 15.93 2.95
C ILE A 34 -2.13 15.96 2.07
N ASP A 35 -1.29 16.97 2.29
CA ASP A 35 0.01 17.06 1.62
C ASP A 35 0.98 16.03 2.24
N LEU A 36 1.49 15.12 1.41
CA LEU A 36 2.43 14.08 1.84
C LEU A 36 3.90 14.50 1.66
N CYS A 37 4.18 15.79 1.51
CA CYS A 37 5.55 16.25 1.29
C CYS A 37 6.51 15.88 2.43
N PHE A 38 6.01 15.72 3.66
CA PHE A 38 6.82 15.26 4.80
C PHE A 38 7.33 13.81 4.61
N GLN A 39 6.77 13.05 3.69
CA GLN A 39 7.23 11.70 3.32
C GLN A 39 8.09 11.71 2.05
N GLY A 40 8.43 12.88 1.50
CA GLY A 40 9.17 12.98 0.24
C GLY A 40 8.36 12.54 -0.96
N PHE A 41 7.07 12.81 -0.98
CA PHE A 41 6.14 12.26 -1.95
C PHE A 41 6.47 12.64 -3.40
N ALA A 42 6.87 13.89 -3.65
CA ALA A 42 7.23 14.33 -5.00
C ALA A 42 8.42 13.56 -5.56
N ASP A 43 9.44 13.33 -4.73
CA ASP A 43 10.63 12.54 -5.11
C ASP A 43 10.26 11.07 -5.30
N GLU A 44 9.37 10.53 -4.47
CA GLU A 44 8.84 9.17 -4.60
C GLU A 44 8.18 8.99 -5.97
N LEU A 45 7.29 9.90 -6.36
CA LEU A 45 6.61 9.85 -7.65
C LEU A 45 7.59 9.91 -8.82
N ALA A 46 8.56 10.81 -8.75
CA ALA A 46 9.55 10.99 -9.81
C ALA A 46 10.48 9.79 -9.93
N GLY A 47 10.80 9.13 -8.82
CA GLY A 47 11.79 8.06 -8.76
C GLY A 47 11.23 6.64 -8.79
N LEU A 48 9.94 6.45 -9.03
CA LEU A 48 9.34 5.11 -9.06
C LEU A 48 10.08 4.16 -10.01
N PRO A 49 10.33 2.89 -9.63
CA PRO A 49 9.87 2.21 -8.42
C PRO A 49 10.66 2.52 -7.14
N GLY A 50 11.87 3.09 -7.20
CA GLY A 50 12.66 3.47 -6.03
C GLY A 50 12.80 2.36 -5.00
N ASP A 51 12.46 2.65 -3.75
CA ASP A 51 12.54 1.69 -2.63
C ASP A 51 11.52 0.55 -2.75
N TYR A 52 10.55 0.67 -3.63
CA TYR A 52 9.55 -0.37 -3.89
C TYR A 52 10.00 -1.38 -4.94
N ASP A 53 11.22 -1.28 -5.42
CA ASP A 53 11.73 -2.16 -6.47
C ASP A 53 11.97 -3.58 -5.95
N ALA A 54 11.69 -4.57 -6.80
CA ALA A 54 11.98 -5.97 -6.50
C ALA A 54 13.51 -6.19 -6.41
N PRO A 55 13.98 -7.19 -5.64
CA PRO A 55 13.22 -8.21 -4.92
C PRO A 55 12.79 -7.80 -3.50
N ASP A 56 13.32 -6.72 -2.95
CA ASP A 56 13.11 -6.33 -1.57
C ASP A 56 11.79 -5.57 -1.37
N GLY A 57 11.35 -4.86 -2.39
CA GLY A 57 10.11 -4.14 -2.41
C GLY A 57 9.12 -4.70 -3.43
N ALA A 58 7.94 -4.11 -3.51
CA ALA A 58 6.93 -4.44 -4.51
C ALA A 58 6.00 -3.27 -4.77
N LEU A 59 5.55 -3.17 -6.00
CA LEU A 59 4.44 -2.31 -6.39
C LEU A 59 3.39 -3.21 -7.03
N LEU A 60 2.22 -3.28 -6.42
CA LEU A 60 1.11 -4.08 -6.93
C LEU A 60 0.05 -3.17 -7.55
N LEU A 61 -0.36 -3.53 -8.74
CA LEU A 61 -1.39 -2.83 -9.51
C LEU A 61 -2.60 -3.72 -9.65
N ALA A 62 -3.75 -3.25 -9.15
CA ALA A 62 -5.02 -3.93 -9.32
C ALA A 62 -5.77 -3.33 -10.50
N ARG A 63 -6.33 -4.18 -11.34
CA ARG A 63 -7.16 -3.79 -12.48
C ARG A 63 -8.52 -4.46 -12.39
N ILE A 64 -9.54 -3.75 -12.85
CA ILE A 64 -10.86 -4.30 -13.13
C ILE A 64 -11.11 -4.07 -14.61
N ASP A 65 -11.37 -5.15 -15.36
CA ASP A 65 -11.57 -5.14 -16.82
C ASP A 65 -10.48 -4.32 -17.53
N ASP A 66 -9.23 -4.59 -17.16
CA ASP A 66 -8.01 -3.96 -17.68
C ASP A 66 -7.80 -2.49 -17.27
N SER A 67 -8.71 -1.89 -16.52
CA SER A 67 -8.57 -0.50 -16.03
C SER A 67 -7.87 -0.46 -14.68
N PRO A 68 -6.86 0.39 -14.50
CA PRO A 68 -6.23 0.57 -13.19
C PRO A 68 -7.25 1.01 -12.14
N ALA A 69 -7.36 0.24 -11.07
CA ALA A 69 -8.39 0.43 -10.04
C ALA A 69 -7.83 0.66 -8.65
N GLY A 70 -6.63 0.17 -8.36
CA GLY A 70 -6.03 0.30 -7.04
C GLY A 70 -4.57 -0.12 -7.01
N CYS A 71 -3.94 0.09 -5.87
CA CYS A 71 -2.53 -0.21 -5.69
C CYS A 71 -2.17 -0.45 -4.23
N VAL A 72 -1.02 -1.03 -4.01
CA VAL A 72 -0.34 -1.10 -2.72
C VAL A 72 1.15 -1.23 -2.96
N ALA A 73 1.95 -0.71 -2.03
CA ALA A 73 3.40 -0.73 -2.11
C ALA A 73 4.01 -1.40 -0.89
N LEU A 74 5.18 -2.00 -1.09
CA LEU A 74 6.00 -2.64 -0.06
C LEU A 74 7.43 -2.16 -0.21
N ARG A 75 8.05 -1.78 0.92
CA ARG A 75 9.46 -1.42 0.93
C ARG A 75 10.16 -1.97 2.18
N PRO A 76 11.48 -2.19 2.14
CA PRO A 76 12.21 -2.52 3.35
C PRO A 76 12.19 -1.34 4.33
N LEU A 77 12.20 -1.66 5.62
CA LEU A 77 12.24 -0.66 6.69
C LEU A 77 13.54 -0.86 7.49
N ALA A 78 14.61 -0.23 6.99
CA ALA A 78 15.97 -0.50 7.48
C ALA A 78 16.31 0.19 8.80
N HIS A 79 15.67 1.31 9.12
CA HIS A 79 16.02 2.16 10.27
C HIS A 79 14.90 2.21 11.30
N SER A 80 14.56 1.04 11.86
CA SER A 80 13.58 0.94 12.92
C SER A 80 14.07 -0.01 14.01
N ASP A 81 13.39 0.01 15.17
CA ASP A 81 13.66 -0.93 16.26
C ASP A 81 13.14 -2.34 15.95
N HIS A 82 12.43 -2.50 14.84
CA HIS A 82 11.91 -3.79 14.39
C HIS A 82 12.89 -4.45 13.45
N LEU A 83 13.31 -5.67 13.79
CA LEU A 83 14.30 -6.41 12.99
C LEU A 83 13.62 -7.04 11.77
N ASN A 84 14.36 -7.03 10.64
CA ASN A 84 13.92 -7.67 9.39
C ASN A 84 12.50 -7.24 9.01
N ALA A 85 12.25 -5.92 9.07
CA ALA A 85 10.93 -5.34 8.88
C ALA A 85 10.76 -4.76 7.48
N CYS A 86 9.53 -4.79 7.01
CA CYS A 86 9.08 -4.06 5.83
C CYS A 86 7.92 -3.14 6.19
N GLU A 87 7.58 -2.26 5.26
CA GLU A 87 6.49 -1.31 5.44
C GLU A 87 5.53 -1.39 4.27
N MET A 88 4.23 -1.52 4.58
CA MET A 88 3.16 -1.38 3.61
C MET A 88 2.84 0.10 3.46
N LYS A 89 2.75 0.57 2.22
CA LYS A 89 2.42 1.98 1.91
C LYS A 89 1.44 2.07 0.75
N ARG A 90 0.71 3.17 0.70
CA ARG A 90 -0.07 3.58 -0.47
C ARG A 90 -1.16 2.58 -0.86
N LEU A 91 -1.79 1.93 0.12
CA LEU A 91 -2.99 1.14 -0.15
C LEU A 91 -4.11 2.09 -0.59
N PHE A 92 -4.59 1.91 -1.81
CA PHE A 92 -5.61 2.78 -2.37
C PHE A 92 -6.46 2.03 -3.39
N VAL A 93 -7.77 2.26 -3.34
CA VAL A 93 -8.71 1.81 -4.36
C VAL A 93 -9.50 3.02 -4.82
N ARG A 94 -9.54 3.27 -6.13
CA ARG A 94 -10.32 4.37 -6.71
C ARG A 94 -11.78 4.23 -6.32
N LYS A 95 -12.42 5.34 -6.02
CA LYS A 95 -13.80 5.38 -5.52
C LYS A 95 -14.77 4.59 -6.41
N ALA A 96 -14.63 4.71 -7.73
CA ALA A 96 -15.48 4.02 -8.70
C ALA A 96 -15.38 2.49 -8.64
N TYR A 97 -14.29 1.95 -8.08
CA TYR A 97 -13.99 0.53 -8.03
C TYR A 97 -14.07 -0.06 -6.62
N ARG A 98 -14.60 0.69 -5.66
CA ARG A 98 -14.84 0.20 -4.30
C ARG A 98 -16.07 -0.71 -4.28
N GLY A 99 -16.08 -1.66 -3.34
CA GLY A 99 -17.16 -2.62 -3.22
C GLY A 99 -16.93 -3.95 -3.93
N PHE A 100 -15.77 -4.12 -4.60
CA PHE A 100 -15.40 -5.37 -5.26
C PHE A 100 -14.40 -6.21 -4.45
N GLY A 101 -14.04 -5.77 -3.25
CA GLY A 101 -13.09 -6.49 -2.39
C GLY A 101 -11.63 -6.28 -2.75
N LEU A 102 -11.30 -5.29 -3.58
CA LEU A 102 -9.91 -5.03 -4.01
C LEU A 102 -8.97 -4.70 -2.85
N GLY A 103 -9.42 -3.90 -1.88
CA GLY A 103 -8.59 -3.53 -0.74
C GLY A 103 -8.12 -4.74 0.04
N ARG A 104 -9.03 -5.68 0.32
CA ARG A 104 -8.70 -6.95 0.99
C ARG A 104 -7.72 -7.77 0.17
N MET A 105 -7.98 -7.92 -1.13
CA MET A 105 -7.10 -8.68 -2.04
C MET A 105 -5.70 -8.09 -2.09
N LEU A 106 -5.58 -6.77 -2.13
CA LEU A 106 -4.29 -6.08 -2.12
C LEU A 106 -3.52 -6.30 -0.82
N VAL A 107 -4.19 -6.20 0.32
CA VAL A 107 -3.58 -6.48 1.62
C VAL A 107 -3.09 -7.94 1.70
N GLU A 108 -3.94 -8.89 1.32
CA GLU A 108 -3.58 -10.31 1.34
C GLU A 108 -2.38 -10.58 0.44
N GLU A 109 -2.35 -10.01 -0.75
CA GLU A 109 -1.27 -10.24 -1.72
C GLU A 109 0.05 -9.63 -1.25
N VAL A 110 0.05 -8.41 -0.74
CA VAL A 110 1.29 -7.76 -0.27
C VAL A 110 1.85 -8.45 0.97
N VAL A 111 0.99 -8.92 1.86
CA VAL A 111 1.41 -9.72 3.04
C VAL A 111 2.05 -11.03 2.59
N SER A 112 1.46 -11.72 1.62
CA SER A 112 2.01 -12.95 1.05
C SER A 112 3.39 -12.71 0.42
N LEU A 113 3.52 -11.63 -0.35
CA LEU A 113 4.82 -11.26 -0.96
C LEU A 113 5.89 -10.97 0.09
N ALA A 114 5.52 -10.28 1.17
CA ALA A 114 6.45 -9.99 2.25
C ALA A 114 6.94 -11.27 2.93
N ARG A 115 6.07 -12.23 3.14
CA ARG A 115 6.46 -13.55 3.68
C ARG A 115 7.42 -14.26 2.74
N LEU A 116 7.12 -14.29 1.46
CA LEU A 116 7.97 -14.92 0.44
C LEU A 116 9.33 -14.24 0.32
N ALA A 117 9.38 -12.92 0.52
CA ALA A 117 10.64 -12.17 0.52
C ALA A 117 11.49 -12.41 1.76
N GLY A 118 10.94 -13.07 2.78
CA GLY A 118 11.67 -13.43 4.00
C GLY A 118 11.58 -12.41 5.12
N TYR A 119 10.70 -11.42 5.05
CA TYR A 119 10.49 -10.47 6.14
C TYR A 119 9.83 -11.15 7.34
N SER A 120 10.20 -10.69 8.54
CA SER A 120 9.63 -11.18 9.80
C SER A 120 8.43 -10.36 10.27
N THR A 121 8.37 -9.10 9.85
CA THR A 121 7.41 -8.13 10.37
C THR A 121 7.04 -7.13 9.28
N MET A 122 5.76 -6.78 9.22
CA MET A 122 5.28 -5.68 8.39
C MET A 122 4.68 -4.59 9.27
N LEU A 123 5.06 -3.34 9.01
CA LEU A 123 4.53 -2.18 9.69
C LEU A 123 3.79 -1.27 8.70
N LEU A 124 2.93 -0.44 9.22
CA LEU A 124 2.25 0.61 8.46
C LEU A 124 1.81 1.73 9.40
N ASP A 125 1.54 2.88 8.82
CA ASP A 125 0.83 3.96 9.50
C ASP A 125 -0.50 4.25 8.80
N THR A 126 -1.49 4.67 9.57
CA THR A 126 -2.83 4.98 9.08
C THR A 126 -3.43 6.12 9.90
N LEU A 127 -4.57 6.65 9.45
CA LEU A 127 -5.23 7.78 10.10
C LEU A 127 -6.59 7.36 10.66
N ASN A 128 -7.08 8.09 11.68
CA ASN A 128 -8.37 7.82 12.33
C ASN A 128 -9.55 7.75 11.36
N ASP A 129 -9.57 8.60 10.35
CA ASP A 129 -10.67 8.70 9.38
C ASP A 129 -10.58 7.67 8.25
N MET A 130 -9.55 6.84 8.23
CA MET A 130 -9.40 5.73 7.27
C MET A 130 -10.02 4.44 7.81
N GLU A 131 -11.30 4.48 8.15
CA GLU A 131 -11.99 3.39 8.85
C GLU A 131 -12.03 2.08 8.05
N ALA A 132 -12.28 2.15 6.74
CA ALA A 132 -12.35 0.98 5.89
C ALA A 132 -10.98 0.27 5.81
N ALA A 133 -9.89 1.02 5.65
CA ALA A 133 -8.54 0.48 5.64
C ALA A 133 -8.18 -0.13 7.00
N ARG A 134 -8.52 0.57 8.09
CA ARG A 134 -8.26 0.07 9.45
C ARG A 134 -8.96 -1.25 9.74
N ALA A 135 -10.19 -1.42 9.25
CA ALA A 135 -10.92 -2.68 9.37
C ALA A 135 -10.20 -3.82 8.64
N LEU A 136 -9.70 -3.56 7.42
CA LEU A 136 -8.92 -4.53 6.66
C LEU A 136 -7.64 -4.94 7.37
N TYR A 137 -6.93 -3.99 7.97
CA TYR A 137 -5.71 -4.27 8.71
C TYR A 137 -5.99 -5.13 9.95
N GLN A 138 -7.05 -4.81 10.66
CA GLN A 138 -7.47 -5.58 11.84
C GLN A 138 -7.81 -7.03 11.46
N GLU A 139 -8.54 -7.24 10.39
CA GLU A 139 -8.86 -8.57 9.86
C GLU A 139 -7.61 -9.34 9.47
N ALA A 140 -6.59 -8.66 8.95
CA ALA A 140 -5.33 -9.26 8.55
C ALA A 140 -4.39 -9.59 9.74
N GLY A 141 -4.79 -9.20 10.96
CA GLY A 141 -4.03 -9.50 12.17
C GLY A 141 -3.10 -8.39 12.63
N PHE A 142 -3.17 -7.21 12.02
CA PHE A 142 -2.40 -6.05 12.48
C PHE A 142 -2.89 -5.56 13.83
N TYR A 143 -1.94 -5.15 14.68
CA TYR A 143 -2.21 -4.58 16.01
C TYR A 143 -1.42 -3.29 16.20
N GLU A 144 -1.92 -2.41 17.06
CA GLU A 144 -1.33 -1.09 17.29
C GLU A 144 -0.01 -1.20 18.06
N VAL A 145 0.98 -0.39 17.61
CA VAL A 145 2.31 -0.31 18.23
C VAL A 145 2.72 1.14 18.40
N ALA A 146 3.80 1.38 19.13
CA ALA A 146 4.38 2.71 19.27
C ALA A 146 4.88 3.24 17.93
N PRO A 147 4.90 4.57 17.74
CA PRO A 147 5.44 5.15 16.52
C PRO A 147 6.87 4.70 16.21
N TYR A 148 7.11 4.32 14.95
CA TYR A 148 8.45 3.98 14.46
C TYR A 148 9.06 5.13 13.64
N TYR A 149 8.28 6.16 13.37
CA TYR A 149 8.73 7.45 12.83
C TYR A 149 7.76 8.55 13.26
N HIS A 150 8.13 9.80 13.07
CA HIS A 150 7.24 10.92 13.39
C HIS A 150 6.35 11.28 12.19
N ASN A 151 5.05 11.06 12.35
CA ASN A 151 4.03 11.54 11.41
C ASN A 151 3.41 12.81 12.02
N PRO A 152 3.55 13.99 11.38
CA PRO A 152 3.02 15.24 11.93
C PRO A 152 1.51 15.36 11.88
N ILE A 153 0.82 14.42 11.22
CA ILE A 153 -0.64 14.46 11.05
C ILE A 153 -1.31 13.95 12.33
N ALA A 154 -2.24 14.73 12.87
CA ALA A 154 -3.02 14.33 14.03
C ALA A 154 -3.86 13.09 13.71
N GLY A 155 -3.96 12.17 14.68
CA GLY A 155 -4.74 10.93 14.51
C GLY A 155 -4.01 9.81 13.78
N ALA A 156 -2.69 9.91 13.64
CA ALA A 156 -1.89 8.81 13.07
C ALA A 156 -1.82 7.63 14.05
N HIS A 157 -1.97 6.44 13.50
CA HIS A 157 -1.82 5.16 14.21
C HIS A 157 -0.76 4.33 13.51
N TYR A 158 -0.01 3.57 14.29
CA TYR A 158 1.06 2.70 13.80
C TYR A 158 0.70 1.26 14.09
N LEU A 159 0.72 0.42 13.09
CA LEU A 159 0.27 -0.97 13.17
C LEU A 159 1.36 -1.92 12.72
N LYS A 160 1.32 -3.14 13.25
CA LYS A 160 2.29 -4.20 12.99
C LYS A 160 1.58 -5.53 12.82
N VAL A 161 2.09 -6.36 11.92
CA VAL A 161 1.73 -7.78 11.86
C VAL A 161 3.02 -8.61 11.82
N ASP A 162 3.03 -9.70 12.57
CA ASP A 162 4.10 -10.70 12.51
C ASP A 162 3.85 -11.62 11.32
N LEU A 163 4.87 -11.82 10.50
CA LEU A 163 4.77 -12.56 9.24
C LEU A 163 5.09 -14.04 9.39
#